data_da03c63cdce74ed46ea1127dbf4e6f8f
#
_entry.id   da03c63cdce74ed46ea1127dbf4e6f8f
#
_cell.length_a   1.000
_cell.length_b   1.000
_cell.length_c   1.000
_cell.angle_alpha   90.00
_cell.angle_beta   90.00
_cell.angle_gamma   90.00
#
_symmetry.space_group_name_H-M   'P 1'
#
loop_
_entity.id
_entity.type
_entity.pdbx_description
1 polymer ?
#
loop_
_entity_poly.entity_id
_entity_poly.type
_entity_poly.pdbx_seq_one_letter_code
_entity_poly.pdbx_strand_id
1 'polypeptide(L)'
;QVLNGVIEWRMPKLEPQTYRIGVGDVITLNMQLKESLGNVLNDLIASQNSQRGFKVQDDGAVSIPDIGRLVIGGLTLQEAESNIYQRLLEVGETPSFSIEITKFDSQKISISGYVKSPGILPISLQHLYLDEAIYQSGGFTISDASFIIVRLYREGSIYQVYGPEIHNHNNTNRILL
;
A
#
# COMPACT_ATOMS: atom_id res chain seq x y z
N GLN A 1 20.20 9.77 19.85
CA GLN A 1 19.05 10.68 20.00
C GLN A 1 18.06 10.03 20.93
N VAL A 2 17.89 10.60 22.11
CA VAL A 2 16.84 10.16 23.06
C VAL A 2 15.53 10.72 22.50
N LEU A 3 14.67 9.85 22.00
CA LEU A 3 13.31 10.21 21.62
C LEU A 3 12.55 10.49 22.92
N ASN A 4 12.33 11.74 23.25
CA ASN A 4 11.45 12.19 24.33
C ASN A 4 9.98 11.99 23.92
N GLY A 5 9.56 10.74 23.71
CA GLY A 5 8.18 10.41 23.45
C GLY A 5 7.46 10.10 24.76
N VAL A 6 6.25 10.58 24.90
CA VAL A 6 5.35 10.16 25.98
C VAL A 6 4.98 8.69 25.76
N ILE A 7 5.23 7.85 26.76
CA ILE A 7 4.85 6.44 26.72
C ILE A 7 3.36 6.35 27.06
N GLU A 8 2.54 5.94 26.11
CA GLU A 8 1.12 5.70 26.30
C GLU A 8 0.84 4.20 26.43
N TRP A 9 0.10 3.82 27.47
CA TRP A 9 -0.22 2.42 27.75
C TRP A 9 -1.47 1.91 27.01
N ARG A 10 -2.25 2.81 26.42
CA ARG A 10 -3.42 2.47 25.61
C ARG A 10 -3.28 3.03 24.22
N MET A 11 -3.19 2.11 23.28
CA MET A 11 -3.24 2.47 21.87
C MET A 11 -4.65 2.88 21.47
N PRO A 12 -4.86 4.00 20.79
CA PRO A 12 -6.15 4.36 20.26
C PRO A 12 -6.61 3.30 19.26
N LYS A 13 -7.88 2.91 19.34
CA LYS A 13 -8.47 2.04 18.32
C LYS A 13 -8.58 2.85 17.03
N LEU A 14 -7.84 2.44 16.02
CA LEU A 14 -7.95 3.04 14.70
C LEU A 14 -8.98 2.28 13.88
N GLU A 15 -9.82 3.03 13.19
CA GLU A 15 -10.70 2.47 12.18
C GLU A 15 -9.92 2.29 10.86
N PRO A 16 -10.11 1.15 10.18
CA PRO A 16 -9.49 0.91 8.90
C PRO A 16 -9.83 2.00 7.88
N GLN A 17 -8.82 2.58 7.26
CA GLN A 17 -8.98 3.61 6.24
C GLN A 17 -8.66 3.05 4.86
N THR A 18 -9.38 3.53 3.85
CA THR A 18 -9.08 3.18 2.47
C THR A 18 -7.68 3.66 2.10
N TYR A 19 -6.90 2.79 1.46
CA TYR A 19 -5.57 3.11 0.98
C TYR A 19 -5.60 4.31 0.04
N ARG A 20 -4.67 5.24 0.21
CA ARG A 20 -4.46 6.38 -0.68
C ARG A 20 -3.12 6.26 -1.36
N ILE A 21 -3.15 6.40 -2.67
CA ILE A 21 -1.96 6.35 -3.52
C ILE A 21 -0.95 7.41 -3.06
N GLY A 22 0.30 7.02 -2.95
CA GLY A 22 1.37 7.92 -2.51
C GLY A 22 2.59 7.91 -3.43
N VAL A 23 3.51 8.81 -3.14
CA VAL A 23 4.77 8.96 -3.87
C VAL A 23 5.57 7.65 -3.81
N GLY A 24 5.99 7.17 -4.95
CA GLY A 24 6.75 5.92 -5.07
C GLY A 24 5.92 4.71 -5.45
N ASP A 25 4.59 4.73 -5.24
CA ASP A 25 3.71 3.67 -5.69
C ASP A 25 3.77 3.50 -7.21
N VAL A 26 3.49 2.30 -7.68
CA VAL A 26 3.43 2.02 -9.11
C VAL A 26 2.02 1.55 -9.44
N ILE A 27 1.37 2.26 -10.34
CA ILE A 27 0.09 1.86 -10.92
C ILE A 27 0.30 1.22 -12.29
N THR A 28 -0.51 0.25 -12.63
CA THR A 28 -0.56 -0.35 -13.95
C THR A 28 -1.94 -0.11 -14.54
N LEU A 29 -1.95 0.30 -15.79
CA LEU A 29 -3.14 0.54 -16.59
C LEU A 29 -3.29 -0.62 -17.58
N ASN A 30 -4.39 -1.37 -17.45
CA ASN A 30 -4.75 -2.45 -18.36
C ASN A 30 -5.84 -1.95 -19.30
N MET A 31 -5.50 -1.63 -20.52
CA MET A 31 -6.44 -1.20 -21.55
C MET A 31 -6.93 -2.39 -22.37
N GLN A 32 -8.23 -2.55 -22.53
CA GLN A 32 -8.81 -3.45 -23.49
C GLN A 32 -8.95 -2.71 -24.82
N LEU A 33 -8.08 -3.00 -25.77
CA LEU A 33 -8.23 -2.53 -27.14
C LEU A 33 -9.46 -3.22 -27.76
N LYS A 34 -10.45 -2.43 -28.20
CA LYS A 34 -11.54 -2.97 -29.03
C LYS A 34 -10.93 -3.59 -30.28
N GLU A 35 -11.27 -4.84 -30.54
CA GLU A 35 -10.92 -5.57 -31.77
C GLU A 35 -11.43 -4.84 -33.02
N SER A 36 -10.64 -3.93 -33.57
CA SER A 36 -11.00 -3.24 -34.82
C SER A 36 -9.96 -3.36 -35.93
N LEU A 37 -8.82 -3.93 -35.68
CA LEU A 37 -7.77 -4.11 -36.71
C LEU A 37 -7.05 -5.46 -36.49
N GLY A 38 -7.30 -6.37 -37.40
CA GLY A 38 -6.78 -7.73 -37.61
C GLY A 38 -5.74 -8.29 -36.63
N ASN A 39 -5.96 -9.51 -36.23
CA ASN A 39 -5.26 -10.31 -35.20
C ASN A 39 -3.70 -10.28 -35.23
N VAL A 40 -3.07 -9.82 -36.31
CA VAL A 40 -1.60 -9.83 -36.46
C VAL A 40 -0.94 -8.56 -35.88
N LEU A 41 -1.66 -7.45 -35.88
CA LEU A 41 -1.17 -6.20 -35.25
C LEU A 41 -1.40 -6.20 -33.72
N ASN A 42 -2.46 -6.89 -33.27
CA ASN A 42 -2.77 -7.00 -31.85
C ASN A 42 -1.69 -7.74 -31.05
N ASP A 43 -1.11 -8.81 -31.60
CA ASP A 43 -0.02 -9.55 -30.92
C ASP A 43 1.27 -8.73 -30.80
N LEU A 44 1.57 -7.89 -31.77
CA LEU A 44 2.76 -7.01 -31.72
C LEU A 44 2.58 -5.82 -30.78
N ILE A 45 1.37 -5.28 -30.67
CA ILE A 45 1.05 -4.16 -29.78
C ILE A 45 0.81 -4.66 -28.36
N ALA A 46 0.16 -5.80 -28.18
CA ALA A 46 -0.05 -6.41 -26.88
C ALA A 46 1.26 -6.81 -26.20
N SER A 47 2.26 -7.26 -26.95
CA SER A 47 3.59 -7.58 -26.41
C SER A 47 4.38 -6.34 -25.97
N GLN A 48 4.06 -5.15 -26.46
CA GLN A 48 4.74 -3.91 -26.11
C GLN A 48 3.97 -3.04 -25.10
N ASN A 49 2.65 -3.17 -24.96
CA ASN A 49 1.82 -2.29 -24.15
C ASN A 49 1.19 -2.95 -22.90
N SER A 50 1.26 -4.26 -22.77
CA SER A 50 0.71 -4.95 -21.61
C SER A 50 1.65 -4.82 -20.40
N GLN A 51 1.31 -3.97 -19.45
CA GLN A 51 1.92 -3.85 -18.13
C GLN A 51 3.09 -2.86 -18.00
N ARG A 52 2.98 -1.68 -18.54
CA ARG A 52 3.85 -0.59 -18.07
C ARG A 52 3.33 -0.06 -16.74
N GLY A 53 4.11 -0.30 -15.68
CA GLY A 53 3.89 0.35 -14.40
C GLY A 53 4.28 1.83 -14.47
N PHE A 54 3.39 2.72 -14.02
CA PHE A 54 3.63 4.17 -13.92
C PHE A 54 3.90 4.52 -12.47
N LYS A 55 5.12 5.00 -12.20
CA LYS A 55 5.52 5.40 -10.86
C LYS A 55 4.96 6.77 -10.51
N VAL A 56 4.37 6.89 -9.32
CA VAL A 56 3.95 8.18 -8.76
C VAL A 56 5.18 8.98 -8.38
N GLN A 57 5.31 10.16 -8.98
CA GLN A 57 6.43 11.07 -8.80
C GLN A 57 6.32 11.84 -7.47
N ASP A 58 7.34 12.61 -7.14
CA ASP A 58 7.46 13.38 -5.88
C ASP A 58 6.36 14.42 -5.67
N ASP A 59 5.76 14.90 -6.76
CA ASP A 59 4.61 15.81 -6.73
C ASP A 59 3.24 15.10 -6.76
N GLY A 60 3.22 13.78 -6.62
CA GLY A 60 2.01 12.97 -6.65
C GLY A 60 1.44 12.72 -8.04
N ALA A 61 2.16 13.08 -9.12
CA ALA A 61 1.70 12.86 -10.47
C ALA A 61 2.25 11.57 -11.09
N VAL A 62 1.53 11.05 -12.08
CA VAL A 62 1.99 10.02 -13.02
C VAL A 62 1.99 10.60 -14.42
N SER A 63 2.91 10.13 -15.25
CA SER A 63 2.95 10.45 -16.67
C SER A 63 2.58 9.20 -17.47
N ILE A 64 1.42 9.24 -18.10
CA ILE A 64 0.88 8.15 -18.92
C ILE A 64 0.96 8.59 -20.39
N PRO A 65 1.58 7.80 -21.28
CA PRO A 65 1.58 8.09 -22.72
C PRO A 65 0.17 8.36 -23.23
N ASP A 66 0.02 9.26 -24.18
CA ASP A 66 -1.23 9.67 -24.84
C ASP A 66 -2.28 10.36 -23.93
N ILE A 67 -2.22 10.15 -22.62
CA ILE A 67 -3.09 10.77 -21.63
C ILE A 67 -2.43 12.02 -21.01
N GLY A 68 -1.10 11.98 -20.88
CA GLY A 68 -0.31 13.05 -20.28
C GLY A 68 -0.09 12.90 -18.79
N ARG A 69 0.13 14.03 -18.13
CA ARG A 69 0.44 14.10 -16.70
C ARG A 69 -0.83 14.26 -15.88
N LEU A 70 -1.01 13.40 -14.87
CA LEU A 70 -2.17 13.39 -13.96
C LEU A 70 -1.72 13.31 -12.51
N VAL A 71 -2.28 14.14 -11.64
CA VAL A 71 -2.07 14.06 -10.19
C VAL A 71 -3.04 13.06 -9.61
N ILE A 72 -2.50 11.99 -9.04
CA ILE A 72 -3.26 10.91 -8.40
C ILE A 72 -2.83 10.65 -6.96
N GLY A 73 -1.76 11.29 -6.50
CA GLY A 73 -1.31 11.23 -5.12
C GLY A 73 -2.39 11.74 -4.16
N GLY A 74 -2.63 11.00 -3.09
CA GLY A 74 -3.69 11.27 -2.12
C GLY A 74 -5.07 10.73 -2.50
N LEU A 75 -5.26 10.25 -3.73
CA LEU A 75 -6.51 9.64 -4.18
C LEU A 75 -6.58 8.16 -3.79
N THR A 76 -7.81 7.67 -3.61
CA THR A 76 -8.06 6.23 -3.60
C THR A 76 -7.93 5.67 -5.01
N LEU A 77 -7.83 4.34 -5.14
CA LEU A 77 -7.76 3.69 -6.45
C LEU A 77 -8.98 4.05 -7.32
N GLN A 78 -10.17 4.07 -6.73
CA GLN A 78 -11.41 4.41 -7.43
C GLN A 78 -11.45 5.87 -7.89
N GLU A 79 -10.99 6.81 -7.05
CA GLU A 79 -10.88 8.22 -7.43
C GLU A 79 -9.87 8.43 -8.56
N ALA A 80 -8.73 7.72 -8.51
CA ALA A 80 -7.71 7.76 -9.56
C ALA A 80 -8.24 7.17 -10.88
N GLU A 81 -8.97 6.05 -10.83
CA GLU A 81 -9.62 5.46 -12.01
C GLU A 81 -10.60 6.45 -12.65
N SER A 82 -11.43 7.11 -11.84
CA SER A 82 -12.37 8.13 -12.32
C SER A 82 -11.66 9.31 -12.98
N ASN A 83 -10.54 9.77 -12.41
CA ASN A 83 -9.74 10.86 -12.99
C ASN A 83 -9.13 10.46 -14.34
N ILE A 84 -8.58 9.26 -14.45
CA ILE A 84 -8.03 8.75 -15.70
C ILE A 84 -9.14 8.61 -16.75
N TYR A 85 -10.31 8.11 -16.34
CA TYR A 85 -11.47 7.96 -17.23
C TYR A 85 -11.90 9.31 -17.82
N GLN A 86 -12.05 10.33 -16.99
CA GLN A 86 -12.42 11.68 -17.47
C GLN A 86 -11.39 12.22 -18.44
N ARG A 87 -10.11 12.02 -18.16
CA ARG A 87 -9.04 12.48 -19.04
C ARG A 87 -9.03 11.76 -20.39
N LEU A 88 -9.33 10.47 -20.41
CA LEU A 88 -9.46 9.70 -21.66
C LEU A 88 -10.65 10.20 -22.51
N LEU A 89 -11.78 10.53 -21.89
CA LEU A 89 -12.91 11.11 -22.60
C LEU A 89 -12.58 12.47 -23.26
N GLU A 90 -11.78 13.31 -22.57
CA GLU A 90 -11.34 14.60 -23.11
C GLU A 90 -10.48 14.47 -24.38
N VAL A 91 -9.71 13.39 -24.52
CA VAL A 91 -8.91 13.10 -25.71
C VAL A 91 -9.69 12.33 -26.78
N GLY A 92 -10.99 12.12 -26.57
CA GLY A 92 -11.89 11.53 -27.57
C GLY A 92 -11.91 10.00 -27.61
N GLU A 93 -11.30 9.35 -26.62
CA GLU A 93 -11.28 7.89 -26.49
C GLU A 93 -12.51 7.40 -25.72
N THR A 94 -13.00 6.20 -26.11
CA THR A 94 -14.02 5.50 -25.33
C THR A 94 -13.32 4.43 -24.48
N PRO A 95 -12.97 4.73 -23.24
CA PRO A 95 -12.07 3.89 -22.48
C PRO A 95 -12.77 2.62 -21.99
N SER A 96 -12.12 1.48 -22.21
CA SER A 96 -12.37 0.24 -21.48
C SER A 96 -11.03 -0.15 -20.87
N PHE A 97 -10.85 0.14 -19.58
CA PHE A 97 -9.61 -0.12 -18.88
C PHE A 97 -9.87 -0.47 -17.41
N SER A 98 -8.88 -1.04 -16.76
CA SER A 98 -8.79 -1.16 -15.32
C SER A 98 -7.45 -0.66 -14.83
N ILE A 99 -7.39 -0.21 -13.59
CA ILE A 99 -6.14 0.16 -12.94
C ILE A 99 -5.90 -0.69 -11.70
N GLU A 100 -4.64 -0.95 -11.43
CA GLU A 100 -4.21 -1.64 -10.21
C GLU A 100 -2.93 -1.03 -9.67
N ILE A 101 -2.71 -1.13 -8.37
CA ILE A 101 -1.44 -0.78 -7.75
C ILE A 101 -0.60 -2.06 -7.73
N THR A 102 0.47 -2.10 -8.50
CA THR A 102 1.36 -3.26 -8.62
C THR A 102 2.55 -3.19 -7.68
N LYS A 103 2.85 -2.00 -7.13
CA LYS A 103 3.89 -1.84 -6.13
C LYS A 103 3.50 -0.78 -5.11
N PHE A 104 3.56 -1.16 -3.84
CA PHE A 104 3.26 -0.32 -2.68
C PHE A 104 4.56 0.14 -2.06
N ASP A 105 5.01 1.33 -2.41
CA ASP A 105 6.29 1.90 -1.95
C ASP A 105 6.12 3.17 -1.11
N SER A 106 4.90 3.74 -1.08
CA SER A 106 4.65 5.02 -0.40
C SER A 106 4.49 4.91 1.11
N GLN A 107 3.87 3.83 1.57
CA GLN A 107 3.56 3.61 2.99
C GLN A 107 4.24 2.33 3.46
N LYS A 108 5.04 2.43 4.53
CA LYS A 108 5.85 1.33 5.04
C LYS A 108 5.97 1.38 6.54
N ILE A 109 6.08 0.21 7.16
CA ILE A 109 6.48 0.06 8.54
C ILE A 109 7.85 -0.60 8.62
N SER A 110 8.59 -0.28 9.66
CA SER A 110 9.87 -0.94 9.97
C SER A 110 9.71 -1.80 11.21
N ILE A 111 10.09 -3.06 11.10
CA ILE A 111 10.10 -4.02 12.20
C ILE A 111 11.54 -4.39 12.54
N SER A 112 11.86 -4.31 13.84
CA SER A 112 13.19 -4.61 14.34
C SER A 112 13.12 -5.25 15.74
N GLY A 113 14.25 -5.71 16.24
CA GLY A 113 14.36 -6.34 17.55
C GLY A 113 14.24 -7.86 17.49
N TYR A 114 13.56 -8.47 18.45
CA TYR A 114 13.49 -9.93 18.61
C TYR A 114 12.51 -10.63 17.67
N VAL A 115 12.52 -10.27 16.39
CA VAL A 115 11.83 -10.99 15.31
C VAL A 115 12.83 -11.75 14.45
N LYS A 116 12.41 -12.85 13.81
CA LYS A 116 13.32 -13.70 13.03
C LYS A 116 13.83 -13.01 11.76
N SER A 117 13.02 -12.18 11.14
CA SER A 117 13.35 -11.46 9.92
C SER A 117 13.02 -9.97 10.07
N PRO A 118 13.89 -9.19 10.73
CA PRO A 118 13.72 -7.73 10.81
C PRO A 118 13.75 -7.12 9.41
N GLY A 119 12.95 -6.07 9.18
CA GLY A 119 12.91 -5.44 7.88
C GLY A 119 11.82 -4.39 7.75
N ILE A 120 11.52 -4.06 6.50
CA ILE A 120 10.49 -3.09 6.11
C ILE A 120 9.35 -3.84 5.44
N LEU A 121 8.13 -3.61 5.91
CA LEU A 121 6.91 -4.16 5.32
C LEU A 121 6.11 -3.03 4.66
N PRO A 122 5.64 -3.21 3.43
CA PRO A 122 4.75 -2.25 2.79
C PRO A 122 3.34 -2.36 3.38
N ILE A 123 2.64 -1.23 3.46
CA ILE A 123 1.20 -1.18 3.66
C ILE A 123 0.55 -1.20 2.28
N SER A 124 -0.45 -2.05 2.09
CA SER A 124 -1.14 -2.27 0.82
C SER A 124 -2.64 -1.95 0.92
N LEU A 125 -3.41 -2.34 -0.10
CA LEU A 125 -4.87 -2.27 -0.07
C LEU A 125 -5.49 -3.09 1.07
N GLN A 126 -4.79 -4.12 1.52
CA GLN A 126 -5.21 -4.90 2.68
C GLN A 126 -4.66 -4.25 3.95
N HIS A 127 -5.51 -4.13 4.94
CA HIS A 127 -5.10 -3.60 6.24
C HIS A 127 -4.09 -4.53 6.89
N LEU A 128 -2.99 -3.95 7.37
CA LEU A 128 -1.94 -4.68 8.07
C LEU A 128 -2.12 -4.50 9.58
N TYR A 129 -2.18 -5.62 10.29
CA TYR A 129 -2.27 -5.65 11.73
C TYR A 129 -0.95 -6.07 12.38
N LEU A 130 -0.75 -5.69 13.64
CA LEU A 130 0.51 -5.95 14.36
C LEU A 130 0.86 -7.45 14.43
N ASP A 131 -0.13 -8.30 14.70
CA ASP A 131 0.03 -9.75 14.73
C ASP A 131 0.47 -10.31 13.37
N GLU A 132 -0.12 -9.82 12.27
CA GLU A 132 0.25 -10.20 10.91
C GLU A 132 1.65 -9.72 10.54
N ALA A 133 2.00 -8.49 10.91
CA ALA A 133 3.33 -7.94 10.66
C ALA A 133 4.42 -8.74 11.38
N ILE A 134 4.18 -9.15 12.63
CA ILE A 134 5.07 -10.04 13.38
C ILE A 134 5.16 -11.41 12.70
N TYR A 135 4.03 -11.96 12.25
CA TYR A 135 4.01 -13.24 11.55
C TYR A 135 4.79 -13.17 10.21
N GLN A 136 4.60 -12.12 9.42
CA GLN A 136 5.35 -11.89 8.17
C GLN A 136 6.86 -11.76 8.42
N SER A 137 7.25 -11.26 9.59
CA SER A 137 8.65 -11.18 10.02
C SER A 137 9.16 -12.51 10.63
N GLY A 138 8.46 -13.63 10.41
CA GLY A 138 8.82 -14.96 10.86
C GLY A 138 8.51 -15.24 12.33
N GLY A 139 7.78 -14.36 13.00
CA GLY A 139 7.47 -14.46 14.43
C GLY A 139 8.62 -14.01 15.32
N PHE A 140 8.42 -14.15 16.62
CA PHE A 140 9.45 -13.82 17.60
C PHE A 140 10.57 -14.87 17.65
N THR A 141 11.77 -14.43 17.98
CA THR A 141 12.93 -15.30 18.24
C THR A 141 12.86 -15.97 19.62
N ILE A 142 12.04 -15.43 20.51
CA ILE A 142 11.81 -15.93 21.87
C ILE A 142 10.48 -16.68 21.87
N SER A 143 10.48 -17.91 22.41
CA SER A 143 9.29 -18.77 22.41
C SER A 143 8.25 -18.37 23.45
N ASP A 144 8.66 -17.73 24.54
CA ASP A 144 7.75 -17.26 25.60
C ASP A 144 7.40 -15.79 25.39
N ALA A 145 6.21 -15.54 24.89
CA ALA A 145 5.69 -14.19 24.63
C ALA A 145 5.53 -13.33 25.90
N SER A 146 5.49 -13.94 27.09
CA SER A 146 5.35 -13.21 28.36
C SER A 146 6.51 -12.25 28.67
N PHE A 147 7.68 -12.51 28.08
CA PHE A 147 8.85 -11.64 28.21
C PHE A 147 8.99 -10.59 27.12
N ILE A 148 8.03 -10.52 26.19
CA ILE A 148 8.09 -9.62 25.05
C ILE A 148 7.28 -8.37 25.33
N ILE A 149 7.89 -7.21 25.05
CA ILE A 149 7.21 -5.91 24.97
C ILE A 149 7.47 -5.38 23.56
N VAL A 150 6.38 -5.15 22.81
CA VAL A 150 6.44 -4.48 21.51
C VAL A 150 6.23 -3.00 21.73
N ARG A 151 7.13 -2.19 21.17
CA ARG A 151 7.01 -0.73 21.14
C ARG A 151 6.61 -0.29 19.74
N LEU A 152 5.52 0.44 19.66
CA LEU A 152 4.98 0.98 18.44
C LEU A 152 5.19 2.48 18.43
N TYR A 153 5.92 2.96 17.43
CA TYR A 153 6.20 4.38 17.23
C TYR A 153 5.27 4.91 16.15
N ARG A 154 4.38 5.80 16.50
CA ARG A 154 3.42 6.39 15.57
C ARG A 154 3.20 7.86 15.89
N GLU A 155 3.35 8.74 14.89
CA GLU A 155 3.06 10.18 15.00
C GLU A 155 3.69 10.86 16.23
N GLY A 156 4.92 10.46 16.56
CA GLY A 156 5.66 10.99 17.71
C GLY A 156 5.30 10.38 19.07
N SER A 157 4.29 9.53 19.14
CA SER A 157 3.91 8.77 20.33
C SER A 157 4.52 7.37 20.35
N ILE A 158 4.73 6.84 21.56
CA ILE A 158 5.23 5.48 21.79
C ILE A 158 4.16 4.70 22.54
N TYR A 159 3.69 3.64 21.96
CA TYR A 159 2.76 2.71 22.57
C TYR A 159 3.47 1.42 22.94
N GLN A 160 3.11 0.84 24.08
CA GLN A 160 3.65 -0.45 24.52
C GLN A 160 2.55 -1.50 24.52
N VAL A 161 2.85 -2.64 23.94
CA VAL A 161 1.95 -3.79 23.88
C VAL A 161 2.69 -5.01 24.41
N TYR A 162 2.08 -5.71 25.36
CA TYR A 162 2.65 -6.94 25.90
C TYR A 162 2.43 -8.12 24.95
N GLY A 163 3.42 -8.99 24.82
CA GLY A 163 3.39 -10.14 23.92
C GLY A 163 2.12 -11.00 24.02
N PRO A 164 1.65 -11.36 25.21
CA PRO A 164 0.40 -12.12 25.38
C PRO A 164 -0.86 -11.44 24.82
N GLU A 165 -0.88 -10.11 24.79
CA GLU A 165 -2.02 -9.34 24.25
C GLU A 165 -2.06 -9.38 22.72
N ILE A 166 -0.92 -9.57 22.06
CA ILE A 166 -0.82 -9.62 20.60
C ILE A 166 -1.51 -10.85 20.03
N HIS A 167 -1.43 -11.98 20.73
CA HIS A 167 -2.00 -13.26 20.31
C HIS A 167 -3.45 -13.46 20.73
N ASN A 168 -4.06 -12.48 21.37
CA ASN A 168 -5.45 -12.58 21.78
C ASN A 168 -6.37 -12.40 20.57
N HIS A 169 -6.70 -13.50 19.91
CA HIS A 169 -7.43 -13.59 18.64
C HIS A 169 -8.90 -13.15 18.68
N ASN A 170 -9.33 -12.46 19.71
CA ASN A 170 -10.61 -11.79 19.67
C ASN A 170 -10.52 -10.62 18.70
N ASN A 171 -11.13 -10.78 17.54
CA ASN A 171 -11.11 -9.90 16.36
C ASN A 171 -11.44 -8.43 16.64
N THR A 172 -11.88 -8.10 17.86
CA THR A 172 -12.27 -6.75 18.29
C THR A 172 -11.12 -5.88 18.79
N ASN A 173 -9.95 -6.46 19.08
CA ASN A 173 -8.82 -5.75 19.70
C ASN A 173 -7.51 -5.85 18.89
N ARG A 174 -7.58 -6.21 17.60
CA ARG A 174 -6.39 -6.20 16.75
C ARG A 174 -5.87 -4.78 16.55
N ILE A 175 -4.55 -4.63 16.61
CA ILE A 175 -3.88 -3.34 16.47
C ILE A 175 -3.59 -3.11 14.99
N LEU A 176 -4.27 -2.12 14.40
CA LEU A 176 -4.04 -1.67 13.03
C LEU A 176 -2.72 -0.88 12.96
N LEU A 177 -1.91 -1.15 11.94
CA LEU A 177 -0.63 -0.49 11.69
C LEU A 177 -0.74 0.64 10.68
#